data_5179084b0dfdb0636399da1ee7fa5fcd
#
_entry.id   5179084b0dfdb0636399da1ee7fa5fcd
#
_cell.length_a   1.000
_cell.length_b   1.000
_cell.length_c   1.000
_cell.angle_alpha   90.00
_cell.angle_beta   90.00
_cell.angle_gamma   90.00
#
_symmetry.space_group_name_H-M   'P 1'
#
loop_
_entity.id
_entity.type
_entity.pdbx_description
1 polymer ?
#
loop_
_entity_poly.entity_id
_entity_poly.type
_entity_poly.pdbx_seq_one_letter_code
_entity_poly.pdbx_strand_id
1 'polypeptide(L)'
;MTVQSGPHILAIGEALIDVVITHEQPDFPVEIPGGSPANVALTLGRLDRPVALATWIGLDERGRLIDFHMYDSGVHVTGASRGASHTSTALARLDESGAASYTFDLEWAPTPPITVPPTAQIIEAGSISAIIEPGASAVLDALTRGREHALVCFDPNARPSIMGEPEAALASLERFIALADVVKVSDEDIEWLTGGVPIDKVVNRWLGMGPALVVVTRGKHGSLAVTSSGLRVTKTPSDVKVVDTVGAGDSFMGGMIDAMWGMGLRGADAREALRSLPEEQVRAIIDRASAVSDVTVSRKGANPPWAHELS
;
A
#
# COMPACT_ATOMS: atom_id res chain seq x y z
N MET A 1 7.10 -1.52 23.86
CA MET A 1 5.82 -1.95 23.28
C MET A 1 5.91 -3.44 23.02
N THR A 2 4.93 -4.20 23.44
CA THR A 2 4.89 -5.65 23.27
C THR A 2 4.73 -6.00 21.79
N VAL A 3 5.58 -6.89 21.27
CA VAL A 3 5.37 -7.55 19.96
C VAL A 3 3.95 -8.08 19.94
N GLN A 4 3.20 -7.86 18.87
CA GLN A 4 1.85 -8.38 18.76
C GLN A 4 1.90 -9.92 18.85
N SER A 5 1.42 -10.47 19.94
CA SER A 5 1.51 -11.91 20.23
C SER A 5 0.37 -12.72 19.59
N GLY A 6 -0.59 -12.05 18.96
CA GLY A 6 -1.74 -12.64 18.28
C GLY A 6 -1.71 -12.50 16.77
N PRO A 7 -2.70 -13.07 16.07
CA PRO A 7 -2.88 -12.88 14.62
C PRO A 7 -2.94 -11.40 14.26
N HIS A 8 -2.16 -10.98 13.26
CA HIS A 8 -2.09 -9.58 12.82
C HIS A 8 -1.74 -9.45 11.33
N ILE A 9 -1.84 -8.24 10.81
CA ILE A 9 -1.41 -7.83 9.49
C ILE A 9 -0.02 -7.22 9.61
N LEU A 10 0.89 -7.55 8.70
CA LEU A 10 2.21 -6.94 8.62
C LEU A 10 2.32 -6.15 7.31
N ALA A 11 2.32 -4.84 7.40
CA ALA A 11 2.70 -3.98 6.29
C ALA A 11 4.22 -3.83 6.24
N ILE A 12 4.82 -3.94 5.05
CA ILE A 12 6.27 -3.88 4.84
C ILE A 12 6.57 -2.85 3.76
N GLY A 13 7.30 -1.82 4.09
CA GLY A 13 7.78 -0.85 3.11
C GLY A 13 8.10 0.52 3.67
N GLU A 14 8.24 1.48 2.77
CA GLU A 14 8.66 2.82 3.12
C GLU A 14 7.66 3.55 4.01
N ALA A 15 8.21 4.29 4.97
CA ALA A 15 7.58 5.43 5.61
C ALA A 15 8.53 6.62 5.45
N LEU A 16 7.99 7.78 5.11
CA LEU A 16 8.77 8.99 4.83
C LEU A 16 8.01 10.23 5.27
N ILE A 17 8.66 11.37 5.18
CA ILE A 17 8.00 12.67 5.38
C ILE A 17 7.85 13.37 4.03
N ASP A 18 6.61 13.68 3.68
CA ASP A 18 6.28 14.61 2.61
C ASP A 18 6.50 16.03 3.12
N VAL A 19 7.48 16.73 2.52
CA VAL A 19 7.82 18.12 2.85
C VAL A 19 7.27 19.00 1.74
N VAL A 20 6.29 19.84 2.05
CA VAL A 20 5.68 20.75 1.08
C VAL A 20 6.13 22.17 1.36
N ILE A 21 6.78 22.80 0.39
CA ILE A 21 7.18 24.20 0.41
C ILE A 21 6.38 24.93 -0.66
N THR A 22 5.59 25.92 -0.24
CA THR A 22 4.84 26.76 -1.16
C THR A 22 5.62 28.05 -1.47
N HIS A 23 5.41 28.62 -2.66
CA HIS A 23 5.99 29.91 -3.03
C HIS A 23 5.62 31.04 -2.04
N GLU A 24 4.41 30.99 -1.50
CA GLU A 24 3.91 31.99 -0.55
C GLU A 24 4.57 31.89 0.83
N GLN A 25 5.04 30.70 1.23
CA GLN A 25 5.64 30.45 2.55
C GLN A 25 6.91 29.59 2.44
N PRO A 26 7.98 30.09 1.77
CA PRO A 26 9.18 29.31 1.53
C PRO A 26 9.95 28.92 2.80
N ASP A 27 9.82 29.70 3.88
CA ASP A 27 10.51 29.48 5.15
C ASP A 27 9.70 28.62 6.14
N PHE A 28 8.48 28.22 5.77
CA PHE A 28 7.59 27.42 6.63
C PHE A 28 7.14 26.14 5.91
N PRO A 29 8.01 25.14 5.78
CA PRO A 29 7.65 23.86 5.18
C PRO A 29 6.59 23.16 6.03
N VAL A 30 5.63 22.52 5.35
CA VAL A 30 4.67 21.61 5.98
C VAL A 30 5.21 20.20 5.86
N GLU A 31 5.41 19.54 6.99
CA GLU A 31 5.89 18.14 7.06
C GLU A 31 4.75 17.21 7.44
N ILE A 32 4.50 16.21 6.60
CA ILE A 32 3.39 15.24 6.74
C ILE A 32 3.94 13.82 6.63
N PRO A 33 3.67 12.92 7.59
CA PRO A 33 3.98 11.51 7.43
C PRO A 33 3.28 10.89 6.22
N GLY A 34 4.03 10.12 5.43
CA GLY A 34 3.59 9.48 4.20
C GLY A 34 4.32 8.15 3.97
N GLY A 35 4.25 7.66 2.74
CA GLY A 35 4.71 6.34 2.32
C GLY A 35 3.54 5.39 2.12
N SER A 36 3.52 4.69 0.98
CA SER A 36 2.34 3.89 0.61
C SER A 36 2.06 2.75 1.60
N PRO A 37 3.01 1.87 1.96
CA PRO A 37 2.76 0.83 2.97
C PRO A 37 2.43 1.40 4.36
N ALA A 38 3.00 2.55 4.72
CA ALA A 38 2.67 3.25 5.96
C ALA A 38 1.22 3.75 5.95
N ASN A 39 0.72 4.28 4.83
CA ASN A 39 -0.67 4.70 4.66
C ASN A 39 -1.65 3.53 4.68
N VAL A 40 -1.27 2.35 4.13
CA VAL A 40 -2.07 1.12 4.25
C VAL A 40 -2.14 0.70 5.71
N ALA A 41 -1.01 0.68 6.42
CA ALA A 41 -0.97 0.36 7.86
C ALA A 41 -1.82 1.34 8.68
N LEU A 42 -1.71 2.66 8.40
CA LEU A 42 -2.52 3.71 9.01
C LEU A 42 -4.01 3.45 8.82
N THR A 43 -4.43 3.11 7.59
CA THR A 43 -5.81 2.78 7.28
C THR A 43 -6.30 1.61 8.11
N LEU A 44 -5.53 0.53 8.16
CA LEU A 44 -5.88 -0.68 8.90
C LEU A 44 -5.95 -0.44 10.42
N GLY A 45 -5.02 0.34 10.98
CA GLY A 45 -5.04 0.69 12.39
C GLY A 45 -6.28 1.49 12.77
N ARG A 46 -6.66 2.49 11.96
CA ARG A 46 -7.90 3.27 12.15
C ARG A 46 -9.18 2.44 11.96
N LEU A 47 -9.11 1.35 11.21
CA LEU A 47 -10.20 0.38 11.07
C LEU A 47 -10.19 -0.70 12.17
N ASP A 48 -9.50 -0.44 13.29
CA ASP A 48 -9.40 -1.35 14.44
C ASP A 48 -8.82 -2.73 14.10
N ARG A 49 -7.96 -2.81 13.05
CA ARG A 49 -7.28 -4.06 12.72
C ARG A 49 -5.94 -4.17 13.46
N PRO A 50 -5.59 -5.36 13.96
CA PRO A 50 -4.27 -5.59 14.54
C PRO A 50 -3.21 -5.52 13.43
N VAL A 51 -2.45 -4.43 13.38
CA VAL A 51 -1.47 -4.18 12.32
C VAL A 51 -0.12 -3.77 12.89
N ALA A 52 0.94 -4.28 12.26
CA ALA A 52 2.31 -3.85 12.46
C ALA A 52 2.88 -3.29 11.15
N LEU A 53 3.79 -2.33 11.26
CA LEU A 53 4.55 -1.75 10.16
C LEU A 53 6.04 -2.08 10.33
N ALA A 54 6.61 -2.80 9.37
CA ALA A 54 8.04 -2.97 9.21
C ALA A 54 8.53 -1.96 8.17
N THR A 55 9.27 -0.96 8.62
CA THR A 55 9.77 0.14 7.80
C THR A 55 11.24 0.43 8.09
N TRP A 56 11.79 1.54 7.57
CA TRP A 56 13.16 1.96 7.80
C TRP A 56 13.23 3.47 8.00
N ILE A 57 13.35 3.91 9.25
CA ILE A 57 13.34 5.32 9.66
C ILE A 57 14.53 5.64 10.55
N GLY A 58 14.93 6.92 10.57
CA GLY A 58 15.95 7.44 11.46
C GLY A 58 15.48 7.64 12.89
N LEU A 59 16.43 7.80 13.81
CA LEU A 59 16.17 8.21 15.20
C LEU A 59 16.13 9.75 15.35
N ASP A 60 15.68 10.43 14.32
CA ASP A 60 15.56 11.89 14.23
C ASP A 60 14.13 12.38 14.56
N GLU A 61 13.88 13.70 14.41
CA GLU A 61 12.57 14.29 14.67
C GLU A 61 11.49 13.78 13.71
N ARG A 62 11.85 13.57 12.46
CA ARG A 62 10.95 13.05 11.43
C ARG A 62 10.54 11.60 11.70
N GLY A 63 11.50 10.76 12.14
CA GLY A 63 11.21 9.39 12.57
C GLY A 63 10.27 9.35 13.77
N ARG A 64 10.46 10.30 14.75
CA ARG A 64 9.52 10.42 15.86
C ARG A 64 8.13 10.89 15.43
N LEU A 65 8.05 11.76 14.42
CA LEU A 65 6.76 12.20 13.86
C LEU A 65 6.01 11.04 13.22
N ILE A 66 6.71 10.19 12.44
CA ILE A 66 6.13 8.97 11.88
C ILE A 66 5.69 8.01 13.00
N ASP A 67 6.54 7.74 13.99
CA ASP A 67 6.21 6.87 15.11
C ASP A 67 4.96 7.32 15.85
N PHE A 68 4.85 8.61 16.13
CA PHE A 68 3.68 9.17 16.81
C PHE A 68 2.41 9.05 15.96
N HIS A 69 2.51 9.38 14.67
CA HIS A 69 1.38 9.28 13.73
C HIS A 69 0.85 7.85 13.60
N MET A 70 1.75 6.87 13.53
CA MET A 70 1.40 5.45 13.49
C MET A 70 0.78 5.00 14.80
N TYR A 71 1.40 5.36 15.94
CA TYR A 71 0.91 5.02 17.27
C TYR A 71 -0.51 5.56 17.54
N ASP A 72 -0.75 6.83 17.21
CA ASP A 72 -2.05 7.49 17.39
C ASP A 72 -3.16 6.81 16.57
N SER A 73 -2.78 6.18 15.46
CA SER A 73 -3.68 5.42 14.59
C SER A 73 -3.73 3.91 14.89
N GLY A 74 -3.19 3.45 16.02
CA GLY A 74 -3.25 2.05 16.43
C GLY A 74 -2.25 1.11 15.72
N VAL A 75 -1.27 1.65 14.98
CA VAL A 75 -0.25 0.89 14.27
C VAL A 75 0.98 0.64 15.15
N HIS A 76 1.46 -0.59 15.19
CA HIS A 76 2.70 -0.95 15.85
C HIS A 76 3.89 -0.89 14.88
N VAL A 77 4.77 0.12 15.00
CA VAL A 77 6.03 0.13 14.24
C VAL A 77 7.02 -0.84 14.86
N THR A 78 7.55 -1.79 14.08
CA THR A 78 8.45 -2.84 14.59
C THR A 78 9.76 -2.26 15.12
N GLY A 79 10.36 -2.92 16.10
CA GLY A 79 11.60 -2.44 16.73
C GLY A 79 12.78 -2.34 15.76
N ALA A 80 12.87 -3.27 14.80
CA ALA A 80 13.91 -3.28 13.77
C ALA A 80 13.79 -2.19 12.71
N SER A 81 12.69 -1.43 12.70
CA SER A 81 12.46 -0.35 11.73
C SER A 81 13.30 0.92 11.97
N ARG A 82 14.00 1.02 13.10
CA ARG A 82 14.73 2.22 13.53
C ARG A 82 16.23 2.03 13.41
N GLY A 83 16.76 2.21 12.20
CA GLY A 83 18.20 2.00 11.95
C GLY A 83 18.73 2.83 10.79
N ALA A 84 17.87 3.58 10.09
CA ALA A 84 18.30 4.48 9.02
C ALA A 84 19.20 5.60 9.57
N SER A 85 20.11 6.07 8.75
CA SER A 85 20.98 7.21 9.08
C SER A 85 20.17 8.51 9.24
N HIS A 86 19.07 8.61 8.49
CA HIS A 86 18.07 9.69 8.56
C HIS A 86 16.71 9.15 8.09
N THR A 87 15.64 9.87 8.42
CA THR A 87 14.29 9.54 7.92
C THR A 87 14.13 10.07 6.50
N SER A 88 13.72 9.19 5.58
CA SER A 88 13.49 9.51 4.18
C SER A 88 12.50 10.65 3.99
N THR A 89 12.72 11.46 2.94
CA THR A 89 11.85 12.59 2.60
C THR A 89 11.52 12.66 1.11
N ALA A 90 10.31 13.14 0.82
CA ALA A 90 9.89 13.59 -0.49
C ALA A 90 9.59 15.10 -0.40
N LEU A 91 10.43 15.93 -1.01
CA LEU A 91 10.30 17.37 -0.99
C LEU A 91 9.55 17.84 -2.24
N ALA A 92 8.38 18.42 -2.08
CA ALA A 92 7.61 19.10 -3.10
C ALA A 92 7.76 20.62 -2.96
N ARG A 93 8.29 21.28 -4.00
CA ARG A 93 8.32 22.75 -4.09
C ARG A 93 7.27 23.20 -5.09
N LEU A 94 6.30 23.97 -4.62
CA LEU A 94 5.27 24.56 -5.46
C LEU A 94 5.74 25.95 -5.92
N ASP A 95 5.72 26.20 -7.23
CA ASP A 95 5.98 27.50 -7.81
C ASP A 95 4.74 28.42 -7.75
N GLU A 96 4.87 29.64 -8.31
CA GLU A 96 3.78 30.64 -8.36
C GLU A 96 2.54 30.14 -9.12
N SER A 97 2.70 29.18 -10.03
CA SER A 97 1.60 28.58 -10.80
C SER A 97 0.95 27.40 -10.05
N GLY A 98 1.54 26.94 -8.92
CA GLY A 98 1.16 25.74 -8.20
C GLY A 98 1.76 24.45 -8.79
N ALA A 99 2.64 24.55 -9.80
CA ALA A 99 3.34 23.37 -10.32
C ALA A 99 4.39 22.89 -9.33
N ALA A 100 4.43 21.56 -9.10
CA ALA A 100 5.34 20.95 -8.14
C ALA A 100 6.63 20.44 -8.81
N SER A 101 7.76 20.74 -8.21
CA SER A 101 9.04 20.05 -8.45
C SER A 101 9.38 19.17 -7.26
N TYR A 102 9.84 17.94 -7.52
CA TYR A 102 10.12 16.95 -6.48
C TYR A 102 11.59 16.68 -6.34
N THR A 103 12.05 16.55 -5.11
CA THR A 103 13.38 16.05 -4.75
C THR A 103 13.20 14.96 -3.70
N PHE A 104 13.88 13.84 -3.89
CA PHE A 104 13.76 12.69 -3.00
C PHE A 104 15.10 12.45 -2.30
N ASP A 105 15.05 12.24 -0.99
CA ASP A 105 16.16 11.80 -0.16
C ASP A 105 15.70 10.51 0.52
N LEU A 106 16.07 9.36 -0.05
CA LEU A 106 15.51 8.06 0.29
C LEU A 106 16.60 7.10 0.75
N GLU A 107 16.40 6.52 1.91
CA GLU A 107 17.19 5.41 2.43
C GLU A 107 16.26 4.20 2.69
N TRP A 108 16.44 3.13 1.92
CA TRP A 108 15.70 1.89 2.08
C TRP A 108 16.65 0.69 2.15
N ALA A 109 17.24 0.48 3.36
CA ALA A 109 18.26 -0.53 3.61
C ALA A 109 18.05 -1.24 4.96
N PRO A 110 16.89 -1.88 5.20
CA PRO A 110 16.57 -2.45 6.50
C PRO A 110 17.59 -3.50 6.93
N THR A 111 18.16 -3.27 8.12
CA THR A 111 19.17 -4.10 8.76
C THR A 111 18.87 -4.19 10.26
N PRO A 112 18.67 -5.35 10.84
CA PRO A 112 18.75 -6.73 10.28
C PRO A 112 17.65 -7.02 9.25
N PRO A 113 17.68 -8.21 8.61
CA PRO A 113 16.65 -8.59 7.66
C PRO A 113 15.23 -8.49 8.24
N ILE A 114 14.27 -8.11 7.40
CA ILE A 114 12.87 -7.96 7.82
C ILE A 114 12.35 -9.31 8.34
N THR A 115 11.88 -9.31 9.58
CA THR A 115 11.31 -10.49 10.21
C THR A 115 9.81 -10.54 9.98
N VAL A 116 9.32 -11.66 9.46
CA VAL A 116 7.88 -11.97 9.35
C VAL A 116 7.52 -12.94 10.47
N PRO A 117 6.80 -12.50 11.51
CA PRO A 117 6.42 -13.39 12.61
C PRO A 117 5.43 -14.47 12.12
N PRO A 118 5.47 -15.69 12.68
CA PRO A 118 4.47 -16.74 12.34
C PRO A 118 3.02 -16.35 12.65
N THR A 119 2.82 -15.33 13.48
CA THR A 119 1.51 -14.74 13.80
C THR A 119 1.00 -13.76 12.75
N ALA A 120 1.82 -13.32 11.80
CA ALA A 120 1.36 -12.56 10.66
C ALA A 120 0.47 -13.44 9.78
N GLN A 121 -0.76 -12.96 9.52
CA GLN A 121 -1.75 -13.71 8.74
C GLN A 121 -1.96 -13.10 7.34
N ILE A 122 -1.70 -11.80 7.19
CA ILE A 122 -1.63 -11.10 5.92
C ILE A 122 -0.36 -10.27 5.94
N ILE A 123 0.37 -10.28 4.84
CA ILE A 123 1.50 -9.40 4.57
C ILE A 123 1.09 -8.48 3.44
N GLU A 124 1.29 -7.18 3.63
CA GLU A 124 1.10 -6.19 2.59
C GLU A 124 2.45 -5.56 2.26
N ALA A 125 2.73 -5.34 0.98
CA ALA A 125 3.91 -4.63 0.50
C ALA A 125 3.65 -3.97 -0.85
N GLY A 126 4.51 -3.02 -1.24
CA GLY A 126 4.40 -2.38 -2.55
C GLY A 126 5.24 -1.12 -2.71
N SER A 127 4.90 -0.34 -3.74
CA SER A 127 5.50 0.96 -4.01
C SER A 127 7.03 0.91 -4.21
N ILE A 128 7.72 1.97 -3.83
CA ILE A 128 9.18 2.11 -4.00
C ILE A 128 9.97 1.09 -3.17
N SER A 129 9.38 0.53 -2.12
CA SER A 129 10.02 -0.51 -1.31
C SER A 129 10.31 -1.80 -2.09
N ALA A 130 9.61 -2.01 -3.21
CA ALA A 130 9.83 -3.14 -4.12
C ALA A 130 10.86 -2.84 -5.23
N ILE A 131 11.42 -1.63 -5.27
CA ILE A 131 12.35 -1.18 -6.33
C ILE A 131 13.69 -0.74 -5.76
N ILE A 132 13.70 0.00 -4.65
CA ILE A 132 14.93 0.58 -4.10
C ILE A 132 15.76 -0.51 -3.41
N GLU A 133 16.92 -0.79 -3.96
CA GLU A 133 17.89 -1.72 -3.36
C GLU A 133 18.74 -1.04 -2.26
N PRO A 134 19.21 -1.77 -1.25
CA PRO A 134 19.10 -3.22 -1.05
C PRO A 134 17.77 -3.66 -0.42
N GLY A 135 16.89 -2.74 -0.07
CA GLY A 135 15.65 -3.01 0.64
C GLY A 135 14.65 -3.84 -0.19
N ALA A 136 14.60 -3.65 -1.51
CA ALA A 136 13.71 -4.41 -2.39
C ALA A 136 14.01 -5.92 -2.30
N SER A 137 15.30 -6.29 -2.31
CA SER A 137 15.72 -7.69 -2.11
C SER A 137 15.33 -8.21 -0.72
N ALA A 138 15.42 -7.38 0.33
CA ALA A 138 15.01 -7.76 1.69
C ALA A 138 13.49 -7.96 1.80
N VAL A 139 12.69 -7.13 1.12
CA VAL A 139 11.23 -7.30 1.06
C VAL A 139 10.87 -8.59 0.32
N LEU A 140 11.46 -8.83 -0.84
CA LEU A 140 11.20 -10.04 -1.64
C LEU A 140 11.48 -11.31 -0.83
N ASP A 141 12.59 -11.33 -0.10
CA ASP A 141 12.98 -12.43 0.79
C ASP A 141 11.98 -12.58 1.96
N ALA A 142 11.54 -11.48 2.57
CA ALA A 142 10.52 -11.48 3.62
C ALA A 142 9.18 -12.06 3.11
N LEU A 143 8.72 -11.64 1.90
CA LEU A 143 7.50 -12.19 1.30
C LEU A 143 7.65 -13.67 0.98
N THR A 144 8.80 -14.09 0.45
CA THR A 144 9.07 -15.50 0.13
C THR A 144 8.94 -16.40 1.36
N ARG A 145 9.52 -15.98 2.49
CA ARG A 145 9.40 -16.73 3.77
C ARG A 145 8.00 -16.59 4.38
N GLY A 146 7.46 -15.39 4.40
CA GLY A 146 6.17 -15.11 5.04
C GLY A 146 4.99 -15.78 4.35
N ARG A 147 5.09 -15.99 3.03
CA ARG A 147 4.08 -16.67 2.24
C ARG A 147 3.81 -18.12 2.67
N GLU A 148 4.70 -18.73 3.42
CA GLU A 148 4.48 -20.09 3.96
C GLU A 148 3.31 -20.13 4.94
N HIS A 149 2.99 -19.03 5.62
CA HIS A 149 1.95 -18.99 6.67
C HIS A 149 0.96 -17.82 6.57
N ALA A 150 1.22 -16.82 5.69
CA ALA A 150 0.38 -15.65 5.49
C ALA A 150 -0.09 -15.51 4.04
N LEU A 151 -1.18 -14.80 3.82
CA LEU A 151 -1.54 -14.27 2.49
C LEU A 151 -0.66 -13.06 2.18
N VAL A 152 -0.34 -12.86 0.91
CA VAL A 152 0.43 -11.71 0.41
C VAL A 152 -0.47 -10.81 -0.43
N CYS A 153 -0.60 -9.56 -0.02
CA CYS A 153 -1.23 -8.47 -0.78
C CYS A 153 -0.13 -7.56 -1.33
N PHE A 154 -0.23 -7.18 -2.58
CA PHE A 154 0.79 -6.36 -3.24
C PHE A 154 0.16 -5.22 -4.05
N ASP A 155 0.72 -4.02 -3.89
CA ASP A 155 0.35 -2.83 -4.68
C ASP A 155 1.59 -2.30 -5.41
N PRO A 156 1.71 -2.43 -6.74
CA PRO A 156 2.79 -1.82 -7.51
C PRO A 156 2.96 -0.33 -7.23
N ASN A 157 1.85 0.39 -7.13
CA ASN A 157 1.77 1.81 -6.77
C ASN A 157 2.93 2.62 -7.37
N ALA A 158 2.99 2.65 -8.70
CA ALA A 158 4.13 3.13 -9.45
C ALA A 158 4.48 4.61 -9.15
N ARG A 159 5.76 4.88 -9.10
CA ARG A 159 6.33 6.23 -8.94
C ARG A 159 7.36 6.47 -10.05
N PRO A 160 6.91 6.92 -11.24
CA PRO A 160 7.77 7.11 -12.41
C PRO A 160 9.06 7.87 -12.12
N SER A 161 8.98 8.93 -11.29
CA SER A 161 10.13 9.77 -10.91
C SER A 161 11.20 9.06 -10.06
N ILE A 162 10.89 7.87 -9.51
CA ILE A 162 11.78 7.11 -8.62
C ILE A 162 12.13 5.75 -9.23
N MET A 163 11.20 5.12 -9.93
CA MET A 163 11.32 3.74 -10.39
C MET A 163 12.13 3.56 -11.69
N GLY A 164 12.51 4.65 -12.33
CA GLY A 164 13.33 4.64 -13.56
C GLY A 164 12.55 4.19 -14.79
N GLU A 165 13.17 3.36 -15.64
CA GLU A 165 12.54 2.94 -16.90
C GLU A 165 11.40 1.93 -16.65
N PRO A 166 10.23 2.11 -17.30
CA PRO A 166 9.03 1.31 -17.07
C PRO A 166 9.25 -0.20 -17.24
N GLU A 167 10.00 -0.60 -18.25
CA GLU A 167 10.28 -2.02 -18.53
C GLU A 167 11.09 -2.68 -17.41
N ALA A 168 12.09 -1.99 -16.87
CA ALA A 168 12.90 -2.47 -15.75
C ALA A 168 12.08 -2.52 -14.46
N ALA A 169 11.25 -1.49 -14.21
CA ALA A 169 10.34 -1.45 -13.08
C ALA A 169 9.34 -2.59 -13.14
N LEU A 170 8.70 -2.82 -14.29
CA LEU A 170 7.76 -3.93 -14.50
C LEU A 170 8.42 -5.28 -14.21
N ALA A 171 9.62 -5.53 -14.75
CA ALA A 171 10.35 -6.78 -14.53
C ALA A 171 10.64 -7.02 -13.04
N SER A 172 10.99 -5.96 -12.30
CA SER A 172 11.20 -6.03 -10.84
C SER A 172 9.90 -6.32 -10.11
N LEU A 173 8.83 -5.55 -10.39
CA LEU A 173 7.52 -5.68 -9.73
C LEU A 173 6.86 -7.04 -10.00
N GLU A 174 7.03 -7.62 -11.18
CA GLU A 174 6.47 -8.93 -11.50
C GLU A 174 7.07 -10.07 -10.65
N ARG A 175 8.26 -9.90 -10.08
CA ARG A 175 8.80 -10.86 -9.09
C ARG A 175 7.97 -10.87 -7.80
N PHE A 176 7.45 -9.71 -7.38
CA PHE A 176 6.57 -9.58 -6.21
C PHE A 176 5.16 -10.04 -6.55
N ILE A 177 4.64 -9.69 -7.72
CA ILE A 177 3.33 -10.13 -8.23
C ILE A 177 3.24 -11.66 -8.25
N ALA A 178 4.30 -12.36 -8.66
CA ALA A 178 4.35 -13.81 -8.67
C ALA A 178 4.27 -14.44 -7.26
N LEU A 179 4.62 -13.70 -6.21
CA LEU A 179 4.48 -14.14 -4.82
C LEU A 179 3.13 -13.73 -4.21
N ALA A 180 2.44 -12.76 -4.80
CA ALA A 180 1.19 -12.23 -4.27
C ALA A 180 0.01 -13.20 -4.43
N ASP A 181 -0.90 -13.17 -3.48
CA ASP A 181 -2.20 -13.81 -3.55
C ASP A 181 -3.27 -12.82 -4.02
N VAL A 182 -3.09 -11.54 -3.69
CA VAL A 182 -3.95 -10.43 -4.10
C VAL A 182 -3.09 -9.28 -4.61
N VAL A 183 -3.44 -8.75 -5.78
CA VAL A 183 -2.81 -7.56 -6.35
C VAL A 183 -3.85 -6.46 -6.51
N LYS A 184 -3.54 -5.26 -6.05
CA LYS A 184 -4.28 -4.04 -6.39
C LYS A 184 -3.35 -3.16 -7.21
N VAL A 185 -3.87 -2.52 -8.24
CA VAL A 185 -3.10 -1.63 -9.14
C VAL A 185 -4.02 -0.55 -9.69
N SER A 186 -3.50 0.61 -10.05
CA SER A 186 -4.27 1.60 -10.81
C SER A 186 -4.17 1.37 -12.32
N ASP A 187 -5.14 1.89 -13.08
CA ASP A 187 -5.06 1.91 -14.54
C ASP A 187 -3.91 2.80 -15.04
N GLU A 188 -3.60 3.87 -14.32
CA GLU A 188 -2.45 4.75 -14.60
C GLU A 188 -1.12 4.01 -14.42
N ASP A 189 -0.99 3.18 -13.38
CA ASP A 189 0.19 2.32 -13.17
C ASP A 189 0.36 1.32 -14.30
N ILE A 190 -0.74 0.66 -14.71
CA ILE A 190 -0.71 -0.28 -15.84
C ILE A 190 -0.27 0.43 -17.12
N GLU A 191 -0.84 1.60 -17.40
CA GLU A 191 -0.49 2.40 -18.58
C GLU A 191 1.00 2.72 -18.59
N TRP A 192 1.54 3.24 -17.48
CA TRP A 192 2.94 3.59 -17.37
C TRP A 192 3.87 2.36 -17.48
N LEU A 193 3.58 1.30 -16.73
CA LEU A 193 4.42 0.10 -16.67
C LEU A 193 4.48 -0.66 -17.99
N THR A 194 3.42 -0.60 -18.80
CA THR A 194 3.29 -1.46 -19.98
C THR A 194 3.26 -0.72 -21.30
N GLY A 195 3.29 0.63 -21.28
CA GLY A 195 3.19 1.46 -22.48
C GLY A 195 1.85 1.30 -23.21
N GLY A 196 0.74 1.12 -22.47
CA GLY A 196 -0.60 1.08 -23.01
C GLY A 196 -1.08 -0.31 -23.44
N VAL A 197 -0.51 -1.38 -22.88
CA VAL A 197 -1.10 -2.73 -23.08
C VAL A 197 -2.48 -2.76 -22.43
N PRO A 198 -3.52 -3.27 -23.15
CA PRO A 198 -4.88 -3.33 -22.61
C PRO A 198 -4.94 -3.99 -21.23
N ILE A 199 -5.67 -3.37 -20.29
CA ILE A 199 -5.82 -3.82 -18.89
C ILE A 199 -6.12 -5.31 -18.79
N ASP A 200 -7.06 -5.81 -19.63
CA ASP A 200 -7.44 -7.21 -19.62
C ASP A 200 -6.28 -8.17 -19.93
N LYS A 201 -5.37 -7.77 -20.81
CA LYS A 201 -4.18 -8.58 -21.12
C LYS A 201 -3.20 -8.62 -19.95
N VAL A 202 -2.99 -7.47 -19.31
CA VAL A 202 -2.10 -7.35 -18.14
C VAL A 202 -2.65 -8.14 -16.96
N VAL A 203 -3.93 -7.95 -16.65
CA VAL A 203 -4.62 -8.68 -15.56
C VAL A 203 -4.57 -10.18 -15.77
N ASN A 204 -4.88 -10.68 -16.99
CA ASN A 204 -4.82 -12.10 -17.29
C ASN A 204 -3.39 -12.65 -17.20
N ARG A 205 -2.38 -11.88 -17.62
CA ARG A 205 -0.97 -12.24 -17.47
C ARG A 205 -0.61 -12.41 -16.01
N TRP A 206 -0.96 -11.43 -15.16
CA TRP A 206 -0.63 -11.46 -13.74
C TRP A 206 -1.38 -12.55 -12.97
N LEU A 207 -2.65 -12.78 -13.27
CA LEU A 207 -3.40 -13.91 -12.71
C LEU A 207 -2.74 -15.26 -13.05
N GLY A 208 -2.16 -15.38 -14.25
CA GLY A 208 -1.39 -16.56 -14.67
C GLY A 208 -0.05 -16.73 -13.93
N MET A 209 0.45 -15.69 -13.23
CA MET A 209 1.70 -15.75 -12.47
C MET A 209 1.52 -16.23 -11.02
N GLY A 210 0.31 -16.14 -10.45
CA GLY A 210 0.09 -16.62 -9.08
C GLY A 210 -1.09 -16.02 -8.33
N PRO A 211 -1.41 -14.71 -8.49
CA PRO A 211 -2.51 -14.09 -7.78
C PRO A 211 -3.86 -14.79 -7.99
N ALA A 212 -4.65 -14.89 -6.92
CA ALA A 212 -6.02 -15.35 -6.96
C ALA A 212 -6.99 -14.22 -7.33
N LEU A 213 -6.62 -12.98 -7.02
CA LEU A 213 -7.44 -11.79 -7.24
C LEU A 213 -6.55 -10.63 -7.70
N VAL A 214 -6.93 -9.98 -8.80
CA VAL A 214 -6.36 -8.70 -9.24
C VAL A 214 -7.46 -7.66 -9.27
N VAL A 215 -7.25 -6.52 -8.60
CA VAL A 215 -8.17 -5.39 -8.57
C VAL A 215 -7.52 -4.18 -9.22
N VAL A 216 -8.18 -3.64 -10.25
CA VAL A 216 -7.74 -2.43 -10.95
C VAL A 216 -8.62 -1.26 -10.53
N THR A 217 -8.04 -0.25 -9.87
CA THR A 217 -8.71 1.03 -9.61
C THR A 217 -8.59 1.92 -10.84
N ARG A 218 -9.67 2.65 -11.19
CA ARG A 218 -9.78 3.44 -12.42
C ARG A 218 -10.31 4.84 -12.16
N GLY A 219 -9.93 5.41 -11.03
CA GLY A 219 -10.36 6.74 -10.58
C GLY A 219 -11.86 6.96 -10.74
N LYS A 220 -12.25 7.96 -11.52
CA LYS A 220 -13.66 8.29 -11.81
C LYS A 220 -14.43 7.19 -12.57
N HIS A 221 -13.79 6.11 -12.97
CA HIS A 221 -14.42 4.96 -13.66
C HIS A 221 -14.62 3.78 -12.72
N GLY A 222 -14.38 3.96 -11.42
CA GLY A 222 -14.59 2.94 -10.38
C GLY A 222 -13.49 1.89 -10.34
N SER A 223 -13.85 0.63 -10.14
CA SER A 223 -12.88 -0.45 -10.06
C SER A 223 -13.34 -1.73 -10.78
N LEU A 224 -12.38 -2.57 -11.13
CA LEU A 224 -12.56 -3.88 -11.74
C LEU A 224 -11.81 -4.93 -10.92
N ALA A 225 -12.51 -5.93 -10.40
CA ALA A 225 -11.92 -7.10 -9.78
C ALA A 225 -12.01 -8.29 -10.71
N VAL A 226 -10.92 -9.03 -10.87
CA VAL A 226 -10.84 -10.24 -11.68
C VAL A 226 -10.19 -11.35 -10.86
N THR A 227 -10.85 -12.49 -10.75
CA THR A 227 -10.32 -13.67 -10.05
C THR A 227 -9.61 -14.63 -11.00
N SER A 228 -8.77 -15.50 -10.46
CA SER A 228 -8.11 -16.57 -11.23
C SER A 228 -9.09 -17.61 -11.81
N SER A 229 -10.33 -17.67 -11.27
CA SER A 229 -11.41 -18.48 -11.84
C SER A 229 -12.13 -17.81 -13.03
N GLY A 230 -11.76 -16.57 -13.38
CA GLY A 230 -12.34 -15.80 -14.47
C GLY A 230 -13.56 -14.97 -14.11
N LEU A 231 -13.98 -14.93 -12.83
CA LEU A 231 -15.05 -14.06 -12.37
C LEU A 231 -14.60 -12.60 -12.49
N ARG A 232 -15.48 -11.73 -12.99
CA ARG A 232 -15.26 -10.30 -13.17
C ARG A 232 -16.35 -9.50 -12.47
N VAL A 233 -15.96 -8.64 -11.57
CA VAL A 233 -16.87 -7.76 -10.81
C VAL A 233 -16.44 -6.32 -11.01
N THR A 234 -17.36 -5.46 -11.43
CA THR A 234 -17.12 -4.02 -11.55
C THR A 234 -17.87 -3.27 -10.46
N LYS A 235 -17.23 -2.23 -9.95
CA LYS A 235 -17.83 -1.23 -9.07
C LYS A 235 -17.86 0.11 -9.81
N THR A 236 -19.05 0.69 -9.92
CA THR A 236 -19.19 2.08 -10.40
C THR A 236 -18.65 3.04 -9.33
N PRO A 237 -18.10 4.19 -9.74
CA PRO A 237 -17.61 5.18 -8.79
C PRO A 237 -18.76 5.72 -7.94
N SER A 238 -18.45 6.10 -6.72
CA SER A 238 -19.39 6.79 -5.84
C SER A 238 -19.48 8.27 -6.21
N ASP A 239 -20.62 8.90 -5.96
CA ASP A 239 -20.79 10.36 -6.10
C ASP A 239 -20.24 11.07 -4.86
N VAL A 240 -18.91 11.15 -4.76
CA VAL A 240 -18.20 11.79 -3.64
C VAL A 240 -17.49 13.05 -4.12
N LYS A 241 -17.55 14.11 -3.32
CA LYS A 241 -16.79 15.34 -3.59
C LYS A 241 -15.31 15.09 -3.29
N VAL A 242 -14.50 14.97 -4.34
CA VAL A 242 -13.06 14.83 -4.24
C VAL A 242 -12.43 16.15 -3.77
N VAL A 243 -11.69 16.11 -2.68
CA VAL A 243 -10.90 17.22 -2.10
C VAL A 243 -9.42 16.99 -2.39
N ASP A 244 -8.94 15.76 -2.21
CA ASP A 244 -7.56 15.34 -2.42
C ASP A 244 -7.52 13.87 -2.79
N THR A 245 -6.60 13.46 -3.64
CA THR A 245 -6.44 12.06 -4.06
C THR A 245 -5.28 11.33 -3.37
N VAL A 246 -4.53 12.04 -2.53
CA VAL A 246 -3.40 11.46 -1.76
C VAL A 246 -3.90 10.35 -0.84
N GLY A 247 -3.27 9.18 -0.91
CA GLY A 247 -3.63 8.02 -0.11
C GLY A 247 -4.92 7.27 -0.53
N ALA A 248 -5.57 7.68 -1.65
CA ALA A 248 -6.77 7.00 -2.15
C ALA A 248 -6.51 5.53 -2.47
N GLY A 249 -5.43 5.23 -3.18
CA GLY A 249 -5.00 3.87 -3.51
C GLY A 249 -4.62 3.06 -2.27
N ASP A 250 -3.89 3.68 -1.34
CA ASP A 250 -3.44 3.05 -0.10
C ASP A 250 -4.63 2.70 0.79
N SER A 251 -5.58 3.63 0.94
CA SER A 251 -6.81 3.41 1.72
C SER A 251 -7.75 2.39 1.05
N PHE A 252 -7.77 2.33 -0.29
CA PHE A 252 -8.48 1.28 -1.01
C PHE A 252 -7.87 -0.11 -0.71
N MET A 253 -6.53 -0.24 -0.75
CA MET A 253 -5.84 -1.48 -0.38
C MET A 253 -6.13 -1.85 1.08
N GLY A 254 -6.04 -0.90 2.01
CA GLY A 254 -6.41 -1.10 3.41
C GLY A 254 -7.84 -1.58 3.57
N GLY A 255 -8.80 -1.02 2.84
CA GLY A 255 -10.20 -1.44 2.84
C GLY A 255 -10.42 -2.85 2.27
N MET A 256 -9.66 -3.24 1.23
CA MET A 256 -9.67 -4.63 0.74
C MET A 256 -9.21 -5.61 1.82
N ILE A 257 -8.08 -5.31 2.46
CA ILE A 257 -7.51 -6.15 3.53
C ILE A 257 -8.46 -6.20 4.74
N ASP A 258 -9.10 -5.09 5.09
CA ASP A 258 -10.12 -5.01 6.15
C ASP A 258 -11.29 -5.96 5.89
N ALA A 259 -11.84 -5.95 4.67
CA ALA A 259 -12.90 -6.85 4.26
C ALA A 259 -12.46 -8.33 4.31
N MET A 260 -11.29 -8.63 3.75
CA MET A 260 -10.72 -9.98 3.76
C MET A 260 -10.53 -10.49 5.20
N TRP A 261 -9.98 -9.64 6.08
CA TRP A 261 -9.81 -9.96 7.50
C TRP A 261 -11.14 -10.27 8.18
N GLY A 262 -12.16 -9.44 7.94
CA GLY A 262 -13.51 -9.62 8.47
C GLY A 262 -14.19 -10.92 8.01
N MET A 263 -13.90 -11.39 6.80
CA MET A 263 -14.39 -12.65 6.24
C MET A 263 -13.58 -13.88 6.69
N GLY A 264 -12.49 -13.70 7.45
CA GLY A 264 -11.58 -14.79 7.82
C GLY A 264 -10.64 -15.22 6.68
N LEU A 265 -10.56 -14.48 5.59
CA LEU A 265 -9.63 -14.70 4.47
C LEU A 265 -8.23 -14.21 4.87
N ARG A 266 -7.53 -15.02 5.65
CA ARG A 266 -6.22 -14.73 6.23
C ARG A 266 -5.46 -16.02 6.55
N GLY A 267 -4.13 -15.94 6.57
CA GLY A 267 -3.28 -17.13 6.68
C GLY A 267 -3.17 -17.91 5.36
N ALA A 268 -2.12 -18.72 5.23
CA ALA A 268 -1.86 -19.48 4.01
C ALA A 268 -3.01 -20.43 3.63
N ASP A 269 -3.71 -20.96 4.61
CA ASP A 269 -4.84 -21.88 4.41
C ASP A 269 -6.02 -21.22 3.66
N ALA A 270 -6.13 -19.89 3.68
CA ALA A 270 -7.20 -19.17 2.96
C ALA A 270 -6.94 -19.05 1.44
N ARG A 271 -5.77 -19.46 0.91
CA ARG A 271 -5.46 -19.34 -0.53
C ARG A 271 -6.44 -20.06 -1.43
N GLU A 272 -6.86 -21.27 -1.03
CA GLU A 272 -7.83 -22.02 -1.82
C GLU A 272 -9.20 -21.32 -1.83
N ALA A 273 -9.61 -20.78 -0.69
CA ALA A 273 -10.83 -20.00 -0.59
C ALA A 273 -10.78 -18.73 -1.46
N LEU A 274 -9.62 -18.05 -1.52
CA LEU A 274 -9.42 -16.88 -2.39
C LEU A 274 -9.58 -17.24 -3.89
N ARG A 275 -9.13 -18.42 -4.32
CA ARG A 275 -9.22 -18.86 -5.71
C ARG A 275 -10.65 -19.19 -6.14
N SER A 276 -11.51 -19.49 -5.18
CA SER A 276 -12.91 -19.88 -5.39
C SER A 276 -13.92 -18.89 -4.81
N LEU A 277 -13.54 -17.62 -4.65
CA LEU A 277 -14.43 -16.58 -4.11
C LEU A 277 -15.72 -16.47 -4.93
N PRO A 278 -16.89 -16.53 -4.28
CA PRO A 278 -18.16 -16.22 -4.95
C PRO A 278 -18.26 -14.72 -5.23
N GLU A 279 -19.08 -14.35 -6.22
CA GLU A 279 -19.25 -12.97 -6.64
C GLU A 279 -19.61 -12.02 -5.48
N GLU A 280 -20.46 -12.48 -4.59
CA GLU A 280 -20.88 -11.70 -3.42
C GLU A 280 -19.70 -11.29 -2.54
N GLN A 281 -18.75 -12.19 -2.28
CA GLN A 281 -17.57 -11.88 -1.48
C GLN A 281 -16.60 -10.96 -2.21
N VAL A 282 -16.38 -11.18 -3.52
CA VAL A 282 -15.56 -10.25 -4.33
C VAL A 282 -16.18 -8.85 -4.33
N ARG A 283 -17.52 -8.77 -4.49
CA ARG A 283 -18.26 -7.51 -4.41
C ARG A 283 -18.10 -6.84 -3.07
N ALA A 284 -18.25 -7.57 -1.98
CA ALA A 284 -18.09 -7.03 -0.63
C ALA A 284 -16.67 -6.50 -0.36
N ILE A 285 -15.62 -7.14 -0.91
CA ILE A 285 -14.24 -6.66 -0.81
C ILE A 285 -14.10 -5.29 -1.51
N ILE A 286 -14.55 -5.16 -2.77
CA ILE A 286 -14.41 -3.90 -3.50
C ILE A 286 -15.36 -2.81 -3.00
N ASP A 287 -16.53 -3.17 -2.47
CA ASP A 287 -17.46 -2.22 -1.88
C ASP A 287 -16.87 -1.61 -0.59
N ARG A 288 -16.29 -2.43 0.28
CA ARG A 288 -15.60 -1.96 1.49
C ARG A 288 -14.39 -1.10 1.14
N ALA A 289 -13.57 -1.53 0.19
CA ALA A 289 -12.42 -0.78 -0.30
C ALA A 289 -12.82 0.61 -0.83
N SER A 290 -13.89 0.66 -1.64
CA SER A 290 -14.43 1.91 -2.16
C SER A 290 -14.92 2.83 -1.05
N ALA A 291 -15.69 2.31 -0.09
CA ALA A 291 -16.22 3.11 1.03
C ALA A 291 -15.10 3.76 1.86
N VAL A 292 -13.99 3.04 2.11
CA VAL A 292 -12.82 3.57 2.81
C VAL A 292 -12.14 4.65 1.99
N SER A 293 -11.92 4.40 0.70
CA SER A 293 -11.26 5.36 -0.21
C SER A 293 -12.10 6.61 -0.44
N ASP A 294 -13.43 6.48 -0.54
CA ASP A 294 -14.36 7.61 -0.73
C ASP A 294 -14.28 8.62 0.42
N VAL A 295 -14.17 8.13 1.66
CA VAL A 295 -13.96 9.02 2.81
C VAL A 295 -12.58 9.67 2.73
N THR A 296 -11.53 8.92 2.35
CA THR A 296 -10.17 9.45 2.21
C THR A 296 -10.12 10.60 1.21
N VAL A 297 -10.66 10.41 0.01
CA VAL A 297 -10.60 11.45 -1.04
C VAL A 297 -11.47 12.67 -0.73
N SER A 298 -12.39 12.59 0.23
CA SER A 298 -13.20 13.73 0.70
C SER A 298 -12.45 14.65 1.66
N ARG A 299 -11.21 14.31 2.01
CA ARG A 299 -10.38 15.01 3.01
C ARG A 299 -9.04 15.41 2.40
N LYS A 300 -8.29 16.30 3.08
CA LYS A 300 -6.92 16.66 2.70
C LYS A 300 -5.94 15.57 3.17
N GLY A 301 -4.97 15.24 2.32
CA GLY A 301 -3.91 14.29 2.58
C GLY A 301 -4.38 12.85 2.74
N ALA A 302 -3.46 11.94 3.04
CA ALA A 302 -3.78 10.53 3.31
C ALA A 302 -4.49 10.39 4.68
N ASN A 303 -5.78 10.72 4.71
CA ASN A 303 -6.58 10.77 5.94
C ASN A 303 -7.77 9.78 5.89
N PRO A 304 -7.50 8.46 6.00
CA PRO A 304 -8.52 7.43 5.96
C PRO A 304 -9.47 7.51 7.17
N PRO A 305 -10.69 6.96 7.04
CA PRO A 305 -11.67 6.98 8.12
C PRO A 305 -11.27 6.10 9.30
N TRP A 306 -11.82 6.45 10.45
CA TRP A 306 -11.89 5.56 11.60
C TRP A 306 -13.04 4.55 11.44
N ALA A 307 -12.96 3.41 12.13
CA ALA A 307 -13.98 2.36 12.04
C ALA A 307 -15.40 2.88 12.32
N HIS A 308 -15.56 3.76 13.30
CA HIS A 308 -16.85 4.33 13.69
C HIS A 308 -17.44 5.32 12.65
N GLU A 309 -16.67 5.77 11.67
CA GLU A 309 -17.13 6.67 10.60
C GLU A 309 -17.71 5.91 9.39
N LEU A 310 -17.59 4.57 9.36
CA LEU A 310 -18.02 3.69 8.27
C LEU A 310 -19.23 2.81 8.66
N SER A 311 -20.04 3.26 9.59
CA SER A 311 -21.24 2.56 10.08
C SER A 311 -22.39 2.60 9.07
#